data_f844bc7169da5f25d586f7a6dec69791
#
_entry.id   f844bc7169da5f25d586f7a6dec69791
#
_cell.length_a   1.000
_cell.length_b   1.000
_cell.length_c   1.000
_cell.angle_alpha   90.00
_cell.angle_beta   90.00
_cell.angle_gamma   90.00
#
_symmetry.space_group_name_H-M   'P 1'
#
loop_
_entity.id
_entity.type
_entity.pdbx_description
1 polymer ?
#
loop_
_entity_poly.entity_id
_entity_poly.type
_entity_poly.pdbx_seq_one_letter_code
_entity_poly.pdbx_strand_id
1 'polypeptide(L)'
;MKTLKNILVLGLITFGLLAFKTAIQEEWVVPAKYKTMENPTDPADDEGLEIGEELYMQHCKSCHGKEGLGDGSKADEQKGELGDFSSEEFQAQSDGDLFYKSKIGRDDMPDFSKKIPDDEEIWFVVNFMRTLGE
;
A
#
# COMPACT_ATOMS: atom_id res chain seq x y z
N MET A 1 -47.50 -6.38 -59.09
CA MET A 1 -46.83 -5.24 -58.59
C MET A 1 -46.77 -5.43 -57.06
N LYS A 2 -45.64 -5.84 -56.54
CA LYS A 2 -45.47 -6.15 -55.09
C LYS A 2 -44.48 -5.20 -54.52
N THR A 3 -44.99 -4.30 -53.68
CA THR A 3 -44.19 -3.30 -52.94
C THR A 3 -43.43 -4.01 -51.83
N LEU A 4 -42.12 -4.03 -51.94
CA LEU A 4 -41.22 -4.54 -50.93
C LEU A 4 -41.11 -3.50 -49.80
N LYS A 5 -41.68 -3.79 -48.66
CA LYS A 5 -41.52 -2.96 -47.45
C LYS A 5 -40.16 -3.25 -46.84
N ASN A 6 -39.26 -2.29 -46.94
CA ASN A 6 -37.99 -2.30 -46.19
C ASN A 6 -38.27 -2.05 -44.72
N ILE A 7 -38.16 -3.09 -43.92
CA ILE A 7 -38.15 -2.97 -42.46
C ILE A 7 -36.71 -2.68 -42.07
N LEU A 8 -36.46 -1.41 -41.75
CA LEU A 8 -35.21 -0.95 -41.17
C LEU A 8 -35.24 -1.33 -39.69
N VAL A 9 -34.56 -2.43 -39.36
CA VAL A 9 -34.32 -2.81 -37.96
C VAL A 9 -33.20 -1.93 -37.42
N LEU A 10 -33.58 -0.85 -36.71
CA LEU A 10 -32.66 -0.02 -35.99
C LEU A 10 -32.25 -0.78 -34.71
N GLY A 11 -31.15 -1.48 -34.78
CA GLY A 11 -30.53 -2.07 -33.60
C GLY A 11 -29.96 -0.98 -32.69
N LEU A 12 -30.68 -0.67 -31.63
CA LEU A 12 -30.14 0.13 -30.54
C LEU A 12 -29.05 -0.67 -29.81
N ILE A 13 -27.81 -0.44 -30.20
CA ILE A 13 -26.67 -0.88 -29.38
C ILE A 13 -26.61 0.03 -28.18
N THR A 14 -27.26 -0.38 -27.09
CA THR A 14 -27.02 0.24 -25.76
C THR A 14 -25.65 -0.17 -25.29
N PHE A 15 -24.66 0.66 -25.62
CA PHE A 15 -23.32 0.56 -25.04
C PHE A 15 -23.45 0.94 -23.55
N GLY A 16 -23.61 -0.09 -22.72
CA GLY A 16 -23.61 0.06 -21.27
C GLY A 16 -22.24 0.59 -20.86
N LEU A 17 -22.14 1.87 -20.55
CA LEU A 17 -21.02 2.46 -19.83
C LEU A 17 -20.99 1.80 -18.45
N LEU A 18 -20.24 0.71 -18.33
CA LEU A 18 -19.77 0.20 -17.04
C LEU A 18 -18.88 1.30 -16.46
N ALA A 19 -19.48 2.16 -15.66
CA ALA A 19 -18.72 3.10 -14.81
C ALA A 19 -17.95 2.24 -13.80
N PHE A 20 -16.72 1.91 -14.13
CA PHE A 20 -15.76 1.45 -13.12
C PHE A 20 -15.62 2.61 -12.13
N LYS A 21 -16.28 2.49 -10.97
CA LYS A 21 -15.95 3.30 -9.82
C LYS A 21 -14.58 2.83 -9.34
N THR A 22 -13.53 3.42 -9.88
CA THR A 22 -12.24 3.41 -9.20
C THR A 22 -12.47 4.14 -7.89
N ALA A 23 -12.50 3.41 -6.79
CA ALA A 23 -12.44 4.02 -5.48
C ALA A 23 -11.08 4.72 -5.43
N ILE A 24 -11.08 6.04 -5.62
CA ILE A 24 -9.88 6.85 -5.43
C ILE A 24 -9.63 6.80 -3.93
N GLN A 25 -8.62 6.04 -3.52
CA GLN A 25 -8.16 6.07 -2.13
C GLN A 25 -7.64 7.48 -1.86
N GLU A 26 -8.12 8.10 -0.77
CA GLU A 26 -7.65 9.43 -0.40
C GLU A 26 -6.14 9.41 -0.14
N GLU A 27 -5.45 10.46 -0.61
CA GLU A 27 -4.02 10.61 -0.38
C GLU A 27 -3.72 10.57 1.13
N TRP A 28 -2.67 9.85 1.51
CA TRP A 28 -2.26 9.77 2.90
C TRP A 28 -1.49 11.02 3.30
N VAL A 29 -2.16 11.92 4.00
CA VAL A 29 -1.56 13.18 4.44
C VAL A 29 -0.60 12.93 5.60
N VAL A 30 0.70 12.98 5.31
CA VAL A 30 1.75 12.90 6.31
C VAL A 30 2.07 14.31 6.82
N PRO A 31 2.08 14.54 8.17
CA PRO A 31 2.43 15.84 8.71
C PRO A 31 3.85 16.27 8.32
N ALA A 32 4.03 17.57 8.03
CA ALA A 32 5.29 18.10 7.51
C ALA A 32 6.52 17.73 8.33
N LYS A 33 6.37 17.64 9.65
CA LYS A 33 7.48 17.28 10.56
C LYS A 33 8.03 15.87 10.27
N TYR A 34 7.22 14.94 9.79
CA TYR A 34 7.66 13.59 9.44
C TYR A 34 8.29 13.55 8.05
N LYS A 35 7.75 14.31 7.08
CA LYS A 35 8.30 14.35 5.71
C LYS A 35 9.77 14.71 5.65
N THR A 36 10.25 15.49 6.62
CA THR A 36 11.65 15.93 6.73
C THR A 36 12.46 15.15 7.77
N MET A 37 11.87 14.11 8.37
CA MET A 37 12.63 13.26 9.29
C MET A 37 13.64 12.43 8.52
N GLU A 38 14.87 12.45 9.00
CA GLU A 38 15.93 11.56 8.52
C GLU A 38 15.92 10.29 9.37
N ASN A 39 16.18 9.17 8.74
CA ASN A 39 16.34 7.90 9.43
C ASN A 39 17.64 7.95 10.28
N PRO A 40 17.56 7.80 11.59
CA PRO A 40 18.73 7.88 12.45
C PRO A 40 19.54 6.57 12.51
N THR A 41 19.01 5.48 11.92
CA THR A 41 19.64 4.16 11.94
C THR A 41 20.46 3.91 10.67
N ASP A 42 21.42 2.99 10.74
CA ASP A 42 22.17 2.57 9.56
C ASP A 42 21.35 1.53 8.79
N PRO A 43 20.97 1.78 7.52
CA PRO A 43 20.23 0.81 6.71
C PRO A 43 21.04 -0.43 6.34
N ALA A 44 22.36 -0.42 6.55
CA ALA A 44 23.25 -1.56 6.31
C ALA A 44 23.60 -2.33 7.59
N ASP A 45 22.99 -1.98 8.72
CA ASP A 45 23.16 -2.72 9.97
C ASP A 45 22.43 -4.06 9.93
N ASP A 46 23.17 -5.15 9.89
CA ASP A 46 22.63 -6.51 9.77
C ASP A 46 21.70 -6.86 10.95
N GLU A 47 22.02 -6.45 12.17
CA GLU A 47 21.21 -6.71 13.37
C GLU A 47 19.87 -5.90 13.28
N GLY A 48 19.96 -4.64 12.89
CA GLY A 48 18.79 -3.80 12.69
C GLY A 48 17.86 -4.33 11.57
N LEU A 49 18.43 -4.84 10.48
CA LEU A 49 17.67 -5.48 9.40
C LEU A 49 16.97 -6.77 9.87
N GLU A 50 17.65 -7.61 10.66
CA GLU A 50 17.04 -8.83 11.23
C GLU A 50 15.87 -8.49 12.14
N ILE A 51 16.02 -7.50 13.02
CA ILE A 51 14.93 -7.01 13.89
C ILE A 51 13.77 -6.46 13.05
N GLY A 52 14.08 -5.65 12.04
CA GLY A 52 13.08 -5.09 11.12
C GLY A 52 12.28 -6.16 10.39
N GLU A 53 12.97 -7.19 9.88
CA GLU A 53 12.33 -8.35 9.24
C GLU A 53 11.41 -9.09 10.23
N GLU A 54 11.90 -9.37 11.44
CA GLU A 54 11.12 -10.08 12.47
C GLU A 54 9.83 -9.33 12.81
N LEU A 55 9.92 -8.03 13.04
CA LEU A 55 8.77 -7.17 13.33
C LEU A 55 7.81 -7.09 12.15
N TYR A 56 8.31 -6.96 10.92
CA TYR A 56 7.50 -6.98 9.73
C TYR A 56 6.76 -8.31 9.57
N MET A 57 7.43 -9.44 9.73
CA MET A 57 6.83 -10.77 9.66
C MET A 57 5.78 -10.98 10.74
N GLN A 58 5.97 -10.39 11.93
CA GLN A 58 5.03 -10.51 13.03
C GLN A 58 3.79 -9.63 12.84
N HIS A 59 3.95 -8.40 12.37
CA HIS A 59 2.92 -7.36 12.45
C HIS A 59 2.33 -6.93 11.09
N CYS A 60 3.09 -7.04 10.00
CA CYS A 60 2.74 -6.46 8.70
C CYS A 60 2.37 -7.50 7.65
N LYS A 61 3.07 -8.64 7.64
CA LYS A 61 2.95 -9.69 6.63
C LYS A 61 1.52 -10.18 6.39
N SER A 62 0.67 -10.22 7.42
CA SER A 62 -0.68 -10.76 7.28
C SER A 62 -1.54 -9.99 6.27
N CYS A 63 -1.28 -8.70 6.09
CA CYS A 63 -1.94 -7.85 5.10
C CYS A 63 -1.03 -7.60 3.89
N HIS A 64 0.21 -7.15 4.13
CA HIS A 64 1.12 -6.71 3.07
C HIS A 64 1.82 -7.85 2.32
N GLY A 65 1.75 -9.09 2.81
CA GLY A 65 2.49 -10.22 2.24
C GLY A 65 3.94 -10.30 2.74
N LYS A 66 4.58 -11.44 2.50
CA LYS A 66 5.96 -11.66 2.93
C LYS A 66 6.95 -10.73 2.20
N GLU A 67 6.67 -10.48 0.93
CA GLU A 67 7.51 -9.67 0.02
C GLU A 67 6.91 -8.28 -0.23
N GLY A 68 5.90 -7.88 0.56
CA GLY A 68 5.30 -6.57 0.46
C GLY A 68 4.43 -6.33 -0.77
N LEU A 69 3.98 -7.40 -1.44
CA LEU A 69 3.19 -7.30 -2.68
C LEU A 69 1.69 -7.05 -2.45
N GLY A 70 1.27 -6.85 -1.22
CA GLY A 70 -0.14 -6.66 -0.87
C GLY A 70 -0.97 -7.95 -0.94
N ASP A 71 -0.33 -9.10 -0.92
CA ASP A 71 -0.88 -10.45 -1.10
C ASP A 71 -0.95 -11.27 0.20
N GLY A 72 -0.94 -10.61 1.34
CA GLY A 72 -1.05 -11.28 2.64
C GLY A 72 -2.37 -12.03 2.83
N SER A 73 -2.38 -12.97 3.77
CA SER A 73 -3.56 -13.83 4.02
C SER A 73 -4.82 -13.08 4.43
N LYS A 74 -4.70 -11.81 4.83
CA LYS A 74 -5.80 -10.90 5.18
C LYS A 74 -5.98 -9.76 4.18
N ALA A 75 -5.32 -9.82 3.03
CA ALA A 75 -5.38 -8.76 2.03
C ALA A 75 -6.81 -8.52 1.53
N ASP A 76 -7.55 -9.59 1.25
CA ASP A 76 -8.95 -9.52 0.78
C ASP A 76 -9.94 -8.95 1.81
N GLU A 77 -9.55 -8.88 3.07
CA GLU A 77 -10.38 -8.31 4.14
C GLU A 77 -10.24 -6.78 4.21
N GLN A 78 -9.24 -6.20 3.54
CA GLN A 78 -8.95 -4.78 3.60
C GLN A 78 -9.77 -4.01 2.56
N LYS A 79 -10.21 -2.80 2.90
CA LYS A 79 -11.00 -1.95 2.00
C LYS A 79 -10.14 -1.09 1.09
N GLY A 80 -8.91 -0.79 1.53
CA GLY A 80 -7.95 0.02 0.80
C GLY A 80 -6.93 -0.82 0.05
N GLU A 81 -6.22 -0.18 -0.87
CA GLU A 81 -5.07 -0.80 -1.53
C GLU A 81 -3.90 -0.92 -0.56
N LEU A 82 -3.31 -2.11 -0.51
CA LEU A 82 -2.18 -2.40 0.37
C LEU A 82 -0.85 -1.94 -0.22
N GLY A 83 -0.85 -1.66 -1.52
CA GLY A 83 0.34 -1.25 -2.27
C GLY A 83 1.30 -2.42 -2.53
N ASP A 84 2.28 -2.14 -3.39
CA ASP A 84 3.40 -3.02 -3.71
C ASP A 84 4.68 -2.32 -3.23
N PHE A 85 5.32 -2.89 -2.21
CA PHE A 85 6.51 -2.29 -1.58
C PHE A 85 7.75 -2.41 -2.47
N SER A 86 7.73 -3.28 -3.48
CA SER A 86 8.80 -3.36 -4.48
C SER A 86 8.68 -2.28 -5.56
N SER A 87 7.54 -1.59 -5.64
CA SER A 87 7.28 -0.60 -6.69
C SER A 87 8.14 0.66 -6.54
N GLU A 88 8.46 1.28 -7.69
CA GLU A 88 9.17 2.56 -7.72
C GLU A 88 8.41 3.65 -6.96
N GLU A 89 7.07 3.66 -7.04
CA GLU A 89 6.21 4.60 -6.32
C GLU A 89 6.36 4.48 -4.81
N PHE A 90 6.38 3.25 -4.28
CA PHE A 90 6.59 3.02 -2.86
C PHE A 90 7.99 3.43 -2.43
N GLN A 91 9.01 3.02 -3.18
CA GLN A 91 10.41 3.28 -2.85
C GLN A 91 10.81 4.76 -3.00
N ALA A 92 10.06 5.56 -3.75
CA ALA A 92 10.26 7.00 -3.89
C ALA A 92 9.78 7.82 -2.68
N GLN A 93 9.01 7.23 -1.75
CA GLN A 93 8.58 7.92 -0.54
C GLN A 93 9.78 8.20 0.38
N SER A 94 9.71 9.28 1.17
CA SER A 94 10.75 9.53 2.18
C SER A 94 10.69 8.50 3.32
N ASP A 95 11.82 8.28 4.00
CA ASP A 95 11.85 7.39 5.17
C ASP A 95 10.92 7.89 6.28
N GLY A 96 10.80 9.20 6.44
CA GLY A 96 9.87 9.79 7.40
C GLY A 96 8.40 9.58 7.04
N ASP A 97 8.04 9.54 5.73
CA ASP A 97 6.69 9.14 5.30
C ASP A 97 6.41 7.68 5.67
N LEU A 98 7.34 6.78 5.39
CA LEU A 98 7.22 5.36 5.72
C LEU A 98 7.16 5.13 7.22
N PHE A 99 8.00 5.82 7.99
CA PHE A 99 7.97 5.78 9.45
C PHE A 99 6.61 6.18 10.01
N TYR A 100 6.09 7.33 9.57
CA TYR A 100 4.79 7.83 10.04
C TYR A 100 3.66 6.85 9.72
N LYS A 101 3.62 6.38 8.47
CA LYS A 101 2.60 5.44 8.00
C LYS A 101 2.65 4.12 8.76
N SER A 102 3.84 3.59 8.99
CA SER A 102 4.05 2.34 9.72
C SER A 102 3.70 2.48 11.20
N LYS A 103 4.01 3.61 11.83
CA LYS A 103 3.77 3.82 13.27
C LYS A 103 2.30 4.11 13.58
N ILE A 104 1.69 5.02 12.83
CA ILE A 104 0.38 5.60 13.16
C ILE A 104 -0.77 4.80 12.53
N GLY A 105 -0.54 4.26 11.33
CA GLY A 105 -1.60 3.58 10.60
C GLY A 105 -2.67 4.53 10.07
N ARG A 106 -3.67 3.95 9.39
CA ARG A 106 -4.85 4.65 8.86
C ARG A 106 -5.89 3.63 8.44
N ASP A 107 -7.17 3.93 8.64
CA ASP A 107 -8.29 3.09 8.24
C ASP A 107 -8.17 1.66 8.79
N ASP A 108 -8.02 0.67 7.91
CA ASP A 108 -7.84 -0.73 8.30
C ASP A 108 -6.39 -1.05 8.74
N MET A 109 -5.41 -0.17 8.48
CA MET A 109 -4.05 -0.31 8.97
C MET A 109 -3.95 0.20 10.41
N PRO A 110 -3.68 -0.68 11.39
CA PRO A 110 -3.72 -0.30 12.80
C PRO A 110 -2.57 0.64 13.20
N ASP A 111 -2.77 1.37 14.29
CA ASP A 111 -1.72 2.08 15.01
C ASP A 111 -0.80 1.07 15.73
N PHE A 112 0.47 1.10 15.40
CA PHE A 112 1.48 0.21 15.97
C PHE A 112 2.28 0.84 17.14
N SER A 113 2.05 2.10 17.49
CA SER A 113 2.81 2.80 18.55
C SER A 113 2.80 2.09 19.92
N LYS A 114 1.81 1.23 20.16
CA LYS A 114 1.73 0.42 21.39
C LYS A 114 2.35 -0.97 21.26
N LYS A 115 2.37 -1.52 20.03
CA LYS A 115 2.91 -2.86 19.75
C LYS A 115 4.40 -2.81 19.49
N ILE A 116 4.86 -1.72 18.90
CA ILE A 116 6.26 -1.40 18.64
C ILE A 116 6.50 -0.01 19.26
N PRO A 117 6.71 0.06 20.58
CA PRO A 117 6.82 1.33 21.30
C PRO A 117 8.13 2.06 21.06
N ASP A 118 9.18 1.35 20.64
CA ASP A 118 10.47 1.92 20.32
C ASP A 118 10.48 2.48 18.89
N ASP A 119 10.82 3.75 18.76
CA ASP A 119 10.92 4.41 17.46
C ASP A 119 12.06 3.85 16.62
N GLU A 120 13.15 3.38 17.23
CA GLU A 120 14.26 2.74 16.54
C GLU A 120 13.80 1.44 15.85
N GLU A 121 12.97 0.64 16.51
CA GLU A 121 12.39 -0.57 15.92
C GLU A 121 11.50 -0.27 14.72
N ILE A 122 10.75 0.83 14.71
CA ILE A 122 10.00 1.27 13.53
C ILE A 122 10.95 1.66 12.39
N TRP A 123 12.09 2.28 12.69
CA TRP A 123 13.11 2.59 11.68
C TRP A 123 13.75 1.32 11.10
N PHE A 124 13.96 0.30 11.90
CA PHE A 124 14.41 -1.00 11.39
C PHE A 124 13.38 -1.65 10.46
N VAL A 125 12.07 -1.52 10.76
CA VAL A 125 11.02 -1.95 9.83
C VAL A 125 11.08 -1.16 8.51
N VAL A 126 11.33 0.16 8.57
CA VAL A 126 11.51 0.98 7.35
C VAL A 126 12.71 0.50 6.54
N ASN A 127 13.84 0.23 7.18
CA ASN A 127 15.03 -0.31 6.51
C ASN A 127 14.73 -1.65 5.82
N PHE A 128 14.05 -2.55 6.52
CA PHE A 128 13.63 -3.82 5.92
C PHE A 128 12.72 -3.61 4.70
N MET A 129 11.73 -2.73 4.79
CA MET A 129 10.86 -2.43 3.64
C MET A 129 11.63 -1.86 2.43
N ARG A 130 12.77 -1.19 2.65
CA ARG A 130 13.65 -0.74 1.56
C ARG A 130 14.28 -1.91 0.82
N THR A 131 14.65 -2.98 1.51
CA THR A 131 15.23 -4.18 0.86
C THR A 131 14.25 -4.89 -0.05
N LEU A 132 12.94 -4.68 0.11
CA LEU A 132 11.91 -5.28 -0.75
C LEU A 132 11.85 -4.65 -2.15
N GLY A 133 12.51 -3.54 -2.38
CA GLY A 133 12.62 -2.86 -3.68
C GLY A 133 13.87 -3.23 -4.49
N GLU A 134 14.70 -4.16 -4.02
CA GLU A 134 15.99 -4.55 -4.63
C GLU A 134 15.86 -5.75 -5.58
#